data_9b68e753aeb2dd75975bf33e409183bd
#
_entry.id   9b68e753aeb2dd75975bf33e409183bd
#
_cell.length_a   1.000
_cell.length_b   1.000
_cell.length_c   1.000
_cell.angle_alpha   90.00
_cell.angle_beta   90.00
_cell.angle_gamma   90.00
#
_symmetry.space_group_name_H-M   'P 1'
#
loop_
_entity.id
_entity.type
_entity.pdbx_description
1 polymer ?
#
loop_
_entity_poly.entity_id
_entity_poly.type
_entity_poly.pdbx_seq_one_letter_code
_entity_poly.pdbx_strand_id
1 'polypeptide(L)'
;PQQFKQLLMTSGFDRYFQIAPCFRDEDARGDRSPGEFYQLDMEVAFADQEDVFAVLEDVLPPIFAQYGTYNVASTAPFRRISYREAMDKYGSDKPDLRIDLTVTDATEALGACGFGPFEGNTVKAVVVTGFEGTRKQIDKLCADVEVQSGEKAYWFRYDENGEIVGGIAKFVQPMKDAVVAALGLEKGCFVGLTAGKLLAAQKAAGVLRSKLGAFCPNHM
;
A
#
# COMPACT_ATOMS: atom_id res chain seq x y z
N PRO A 1 -25.89 -12.92 -14.62
CA PRO A 1 -26.56 -11.67 -14.25
C PRO A 1 -26.32 -10.52 -15.20
N GLN A 2 -25.14 -10.45 -15.88
CA GLN A 2 -24.80 -9.29 -16.73
C GLN A 2 -25.89 -8.96 -17.77
N GLN A 3 -26.40 -9.95 -18.48
CA GLN A 3 -27.43 -9.72 -19.50
C GLN A 3 -28.74 -9.19 -18.91
N PHE A 4 -29.19 -9.72 -17.77
CA PHE A 4 -30.44 -9.30 -17.14
C PHE A 4 -30.36 -7.84 -16.66
N LYS A 5 -29.32 -7.45 -15.98
CA LYS A 5 -29.18 -6.05 -15.51
C LYS A 5 -29.04 -5.07 -16.66
N GLN A 6 -28.36 -5.44 -17.75
CA GLN A 6 -28.28 -4.62 -18.96
C GLN A 6 -29.67 -4.46 -19.62
N LEU A 7 -30.46 -5.54 -19.72
CA LEU A 7 -31.83 -5.48 -20.25
C LEU A 7 -32.73 -4.60 -19.40
N LEU A 8 -32.65 -4.71 -18.06
CA LEU A 8 -33.46 -3.91 -17.15
C LEU A 8 -33.08 -2.42 -17.30
N MET A 9 -31.81 -2.07 -17.29
CA MET A 9 -31.36 -0.68 -17.44
C MET A 9 -31.75 -0.12 -18.82
N THR A 10 -31.62 -0.91 -19.88
CA THR A 10 -32.00 -0.49 -21.25
C THR A 10 -33.51 -0.32 -21.41
N SER A 11 -34.32 -1.08 -20.66
CA SER A 11 -35.79 -0.96 -20.68
C SER A 11 -36.32 0.19 -19.83
N GLY A 12 -35.48 1.02 -19.23
CA GLY A 12 -35.87 2.23 -18.52
C GLY A 12 -36.01 2.10 -17.00
N PHE A 13 -35.43 1.08 -16.41
CA PHE A 13 -35.29 1.04 -14.96
C PHE A 13 -34.14 1.95 -14.54
N ASP A 14 -34.40 2.91 -13.68
CA ASP A 14 -33.40 3.89 -13.23
C ASP A 14 -32.48 3.32 -12.13
N ARG A 15 -32.97 2.35 -11.38
CA ARG A 15 -32.24 1.74 -10.27
C ARG A 15 -32.51 0.25 -10.20
N TYR A 16 -31.45 -0.51 -10.04
CA TYR A 16 -31.49 -1.95 -9.90
C TYR A 16 -30.52 -2.38 -8.83
N PHE A 17 -30.89 -3.33 -8.00
CA PHE A 17 -29.97 -4.06 -7.16
C PHE A 17 -30.42 -5.48 -6.92
N GLN A 18 -29.46 -6.35 -6.60
CA GLN A 18 -29.71 -7.70 -6.13
C GLN A 18 -28.67 -8.11 -5.10
N ILE A 19 -29.03 -9.03 -4.23
CA ILE A 19 -28.08 -9.78 -3.41
C ILE A 19 -28.07 -11.20 -3.98
N ALA A 20 -27.00 -11.56 -4.69
CA ALA A 20 -26.93 -12.79 -5.46
C ALA A 20 -25.83 -13.72 -4.97
N PRO A 21 -26.09 -15.04 -4.85
CA PRO A 21 -25.03 -16.02 -4.66
C PRO A 21 -24.18 -16.08 -5.92
N CYS A 22 -22.88 -16.00 -5.75
CA CYS A 22 -21.90 -16.03 -6.84
C CYS A 22 -20.90 -17.16 -6.60
N PHE A 23 -20.50 -17.79 -7.69
CA PHE A 23 -19.51 -18.87 -7.69
C PHE A 23 -18.40 -18.47 -8.67
N ARG A 24 -17.14 -18.58 -8.26
CA ARG A 24 -15.99 -18.35 -9.12
C ARG A 24 -15.02 -19.51 -9.00
N ASP A 25 -14.63 -20.03 -10.16
CA ASP A 25 -13.57 -21.04 -10.27
C ASP A 25 -12.20 -20.31 -10.34
N GLU A 26 -11.82 -19.76 -9.21
CA GLU A 26 -10.54 -19.07 -9.00
C GLU A 26 -9.87 -19.67 -7.77
N ASP A 27 -8.54 -19.53 -7.66
CA ASP A 27 -7.80 -19.94 -6.47
C ASP A 27 -8.40 -19.26 -5.22
N ALA A 28 -9.07 -20.07 -4.40
CA ALA A 28 -9.73 -19.60 -3.20
C ALA A 28 -8.67 -19.01 -2.22
N ARG A 29 -8.85 -17.76 -1.87
CA ARG A 29 -8.10 -17.10 -0.80
C ARG A 29 -9.04 -16.91 0.38
N GLY A 30 -8.83 -17.68 1.43
CA GLY A 30 -9.73 -17.72 2.59
C GLY A 30 -9.96 -16.37 3.29
N ASP A 31 -9.07 -15.40 3.05
CA ASP A 31 -9.12 -14.08 3.64
C ASP A 31 -9.91 -13.04 2.80
N ARG A 32 -10.15 -13.31 1.50
CA ARG A 32 -10.76 -12.28 0.63
C ARG A 32 -11.48 -12.78 -0.62
N SER A 33 -11.36 -14.03 -0.99
CA SER A 33 -11.91 -14.56 -2.24
C SER A 33 -12.34 -16.03 -2.06
N PRO A 34 -13.39 -16.30 -1.27
CA PRO A 34 -13.99 -17.64 -1.24
C PRO A 34 -14.57 -17.97 -2.62
N GLY A 35 -14.55 -19.24 -3.01
CA GLY A 35 -15.15 -19.70 -4.28
C GLY A 35 -16.65 -19.47 -4.35
N GLU A 36 -17.31 -19.39 -3.20
CA GLU A 36 -18.74 -19.06 -3.05
C GLU A 36 -18.89 -17.81 -2.18
N PHE A 37 -19.65 -16.82 -2.64
CA PHE A 37 -19.91 -15.59 -1.90
C PHE A 37 -21.21 -14.93 -2.36
N TYR A 38 -21.73 -14.00 -1.55
CA TYR A 38 -22.85 -13.14 -1.94
C TYR A 38 -22.33 -11.80 -2.43
N GLN A 39 -22.90 -11.32 -3.52
CA GLN A 39 -22.59 -10.02 -4.08
C GLN A 39 -23.79 -9.09 -3.96
N LEU A 40 -23.60 -7.92 -3.35
CA LEU A 40 -24.50 -6.80 -3.55
C LEU A 40 -24.14 -6.17 -4.89
N ASP A 41 -24.96 -6.40 -5.89
CA ASP A 41 -24.82 -5.90 -7.26
C ASP A 41 -25.83 -4.78 -7.49
N MET A 42 -25.39 -3.61 -7.89
CA MET A 42 -26.27 -2.46 -8.13
C MET A 42 -25.90 -1.72 -9.40
N GLU A 43 -26.94 -1.21 -10.07
CA GLU A 43 -26.82 -0.34 -11.25
C GLU A 43 -27.70 0.89 -11.06
N VAL A 44 -27.18 2.05 -11.41
CA VAL A 44 -27.89 3.33 -11.30
C VAL A 44 -27.74 4.07 -12.62
N ALA A 45 -28.89 4.48 -13.21
CA ALA A 45 -28.93 5.29 -14.42
C ALA A 45 -28.72 6.77 -14.09
N PHE A 46 -28.20 7.52 -15.05
CA PHE A 46 -27.97 8.98 -14.96
C PHE A 46 -27.15 9.40 -13.74
N ALA A 47 -26.29 8.51 -13.25
CA ALA A 47 -25.45 8.73 -12.07
C ALA A 47 -24.00 8.99 -12.46
N ASP A 48 -23.34 9.82 -11.69
CA ASP A 48 -21.90 10.01 -11.73
C ASP A 48 -21.18 9.25 -10.59
N GLN A 49 -19.88 9.45 -10.47
CA GLN A 49 -19.07 8.78 -9.44
C GLN A 49 -19.51 9.14 -8.02
N GLU A 50 -19.89 10.39 -7.78
CA GLU A 50 -20.28 10.87 -6.45
C GLU A 50 -21.63 10.29 -6.01
N ASP A 51 -22.56 10.05 -6.94
CA ASP A 51 -23.82 9.36 -6.64
C ASP A 51 -23.59 7.93 -6.15
N VAL A 52 -22.65 7.20 -6.79
CA VAL A 52 -22.27 5.86 -6.34
C VAL A 52 -21.61 5.90 -4.97
N PHE A 53 -20.72 6.86 -4.73
CA PHE A 53 -20.08 7.02 -3.42
C PHE A 53 -21.09 7.35 -2.32
N ALA A 54 -22.09 8.21 -2.61
CA ALA A 54 -23.15 8.52 -1.65
C ALA A 54 -23.91 7.26 -1.21
N VAL A 55 -24.28 6.37 -2.15
CA VAL A 55 -24.92 5.09 -1.81
C VAL A 55 -24.03 4.23 -0.91
N LEU A 56 -22.73 4.15 -1.21
CA LEU A 56 -21.80 3.37 -0.39
C LEU A 56 -21.61 3.97 1.01
N GLU A 57 -21.60 5.29 1.11
CA GLU A 57 -21.47 6.01 2.38
C GLU A 57 -22.73 5.93 3.25
N ASP A 58 -23.90 5.71 2.65
CA ASP A 58 -25.14 5.40 3.39
C ASP A 58 -25.22 3.94 3.85
N VAL A 59 -24.72 3.00 3.05
CA VAL A 59 -24.88 1.56 3.29
C VAL A 59 -23.80 1.00 4.22
N LEU A 60 -22.52 1.35 4.00
CA LEU A 60 -21.42 0.68 4.71
C LEU A 60 -21.29 1.08 6.20
N PRO A 61 -21.40 2.34 6.62
CA PRO A 61 -21.20 2.70 8.02
C PRO A 61 -22.18 2.01 8.98
N PRO A 62 -23.49 1.92 8.71
CA PRO A 62 -24.41 1.19 9.58
C PRO A 62 -24.08 -0.30 9.69
N ILE A 63 -23.64 -0.92 8.59
CA ILE A 63 -23.25 -2.34 8.60
C ILE A 63 -22.03 -2.55 9.50
N PHE A 64 -21.00 -1.73 9.36
CA PHE A 64 -19.82 -1.81 10.22
C PHE A 64 -20.15 -1.49 11.69
N ALA A 65 -21.03 -0.52 11.94
CA ALA A 65 -21.44 -0.19 13.30
C ALA A 65 -22.22 -1.34 13.98
N GLN A 66 -23.05 -2.06 13.22
CA GLN A 66 -23.89 -3.14 13.75
C GLN A 66 -23.15 -4.47 13.88
N TYR A 67 -22.27 -4.80 12.92
CA TYR A 67 -21.66 -6.13 12.80
C TYR A 67 -20.15 -6.14 12.96
N GLY A 68 -19.50 -4.97 12.96
CA GLY A 68 -18.06 -4.86 13.12
C GLY A 68 -17.63 -5.14 14.56
N THR A 69 -16.48 -5.77 14.71
CA THR A 69 -15.85 -6.06 16.03
C THR A 69 -14.84 -5.00 16.44
N TYR A 70 -14.52 -4.08 15.57
CA TYR A 70 -13.55 -3.00 15.80
C TYR A 70 -14.24 -1.64 15.74
N ASN A 71 -13.68 -0.66 16.45
CA ASN A 71 -14.12 0.73 16.29
C ASN A 71 -13.86 1.18 14.84
N VAL A 72 -14.91 1.69 14.19
CA VAL A 72 -14.78 2.22 12.83
C VAL A 72 -14.03 3.55 12.90
N ALA A 73 -12.79 3.56 12.40
CA ALA A 73 -11.96 4.76 12.38
C ALA A 73 -12.42 5.78 11.32
N SER A 74 -13.22 5.36 10.35
CA SER A 74 -13.70 6.20 9.26
C SER A 74 -15.22 6.26 9.27
N THR A 75 -15.75 7.46 9.39
CA THR A 75 -17.17 7.76 9.19
C THR A 75 -17.36 8.43 7.83
N ALA A 76 -18.60 8.45 7.33
CA ALA A 76 -18.91 9.23 6.12
C ALA A 76 -18.78 10.75 6.39
N PRO A 77 -18.28 11.54 5.42
CA PRO A 77 -17.78 11.12 4.12
C PRO A 77 -16.42 10.42 4.22
N PHE A 78 -16.24 9.31 3.49
CA PHE A 78 -14.96 8.59 3.47
C PHE A 78 -13.86 9.42 2.81
N ARG A 79 -12.62 9.23 3.28
CA ARG A 79 -11.45 9.85 2.67
C ARG A 79 -11.32 9.46 1.20
N ARG A 80 -11.20 10.45 0.33
CA ARG A 80 -10.92 10.27 -1.10
C ARG A 80 -9.41 10.23 -1.32
N ILE A 81 -8.93 9.16 -1.95
CA ILE A 81 -7.52 8.98 -2.30
C ILE A 81 -7.47 8.67 -3.80
N SER A 82 -6.80 9.50 -4.57
CA SER A 82 -6.62 9.20 -6.00
C SER A 82 -5.72 7.97 -6.19
N TYR A 83 -5.87 7.26 -7.31
CA TYR A 83 -4.98 6.14 -7.66
C TYR A 83 -3.51 6.55 -7.65
N ARG A 84 -3.20 7.74 -8.18
CA ARG A 84 -1.83 8.27 -8.18
C ARG A 84 -1.31 8.45 -6.76
N GLU A 85 -2.07 9.10 -5.89
CA GLU A 85 -1.70 9.28 -4.48
C GLU A 85 -1.54 7.94 -3.76
N ALA A 86 -2.45 6.99 -4.00
CA ALA A 86 -2.39 5.65 -3.41
C ALA A 86 -1.10 4.92 -3.79
N MET A 87 -0.73 4.96 -5.06
CA MET A 87 0.51 4.35 -5.55
C MET A 87 1.76 5.09 -5.08
N ASP A 88 1.75 6.42 -5.08
CA ASP A 88 2.92 7.22 -4.68
C ASP A 88 3.21 7.13 -3.18
N LYS A 89 2.17 7.21 -2.34
CA LYS A 89 2.34 7.26 -0.86
C LYS A 89 2.30 5.89 -0.19
N TYR A 90 1.65 4.90 -0.80
CA TYR A 90 1.42 3.62 -0.14
C TYR A 90 1.85 2.41 -0.98
N GLY A 91 2.15 2.60 -2.26
CA GLY A 91 2.56 1.53 -3.18
C GLY A 91 1.47 0.50 -3.47
N SER A 92 0.20 0.85 -3.25
CA SER A 92 -0.95 -0.04 -3.43
C SER A 92 -2.20 0.77 -3.76
N ASP A 93 -3.05 0.24 -4.64
CA ASP A 93 -4.41 0.75 -4.89
C ASP A 93 -5.40 0.40 -3.75
N LYS A 94 -4.97 -0.39 -2.78
CA LYS A 94 -5.75 -0.82 -1.59
C LYS A 94 -4.89 -0.68 -0.33
N PRO A 95 -4.49 0.55 0.04
CA PRO A 95 -3.59 0.75 1.16
C PRO A 95 -4.27 0.41 2.50
N ASP A 96 -3.57 -0.29 3.36
CA ASP A 96 -3.95 -0.40 4.76
C ASP A 96 -3.54 0.89 5.50
N LEU A 97 -4.53 1.73 5.77
CA LEU A 97 -4.31 3.04 6.40
C LEU A 97 -4.13 2.96 7.92
N ARG A 98 -4.25 1.78 8.52
CA ARG A 98 -3.88 1.57 9.93
C ARG A 98 -2.37 1.68 10.12
N ILE A 99 -1.59 1.37 9.06
CA ILE A 99 -0.15 1.57 9.05
C ILE A 99 0.14 3.04 8.75
N ASP A 100 0.79 3.76 9.65
CA ASP A 100 1.10 5.18 9.51
C ASP A 100 2.32 5.47 8.62
N LEU A 101 3.10 4.43 8.26
CA LEU A 101 4.25 4.56 7.37
C LEU A 101 3.83 5.00 5.96
N THR A 102 4.63 5.82 5.33
CA THR A 102 4.47 6.25 3.95
C THR A 102 5.69 5.93 3.10
N VAL A 103 5.45 5.82 1.79
CA VAL A 103 6.50 5.68 0.79
C VAL A 103 6.94 7.08 0.34
N THR A 104 8.24 7.31 0.28
CA THR A 104 8.86 8.56 -0.19
C THR A 104 9.68 8.28 -1.46
N ASP A 105 9.67 9.21 -2.40
CA ASP A 105 10.56 9.14 -3.57
C ASP A 105 11.99 9.51 -3.15
N ALA A 106 12.91 8.58 -3.35
CA ALA A 106 14.33 8.74 -3.04
C ALA A 106 15.20 8.78 -4.32
N THR A 107 14.58 8.87 -5.49
CA THR A 107 15.28 8.77 -6.78
C THR A 107 16.34 9.85 -6.94
N GLU A 108 16.00 11.11 -6.64
CA GLU A 108 16.95 12.21 -6.74
C GLU A 108 18.09 12.09 -5.75
N ALA A 109 17.78 11.67 -4.51
CA ALA A 109 18.77 11.56 -3.44
C ALA A 109 19.74 10.37 -3.58
N LEU A 110 19.25 9.24 -4.14
CA LEU A 110 19.99 7.98 -4.16
C LEU A 110 20.31 7.44 -5.55
N GLY A 111 19.70 7.96 -6.61
CA GLY A 111 19.90 7.44 -7.97
C GLY A 111 21.36 7.53 -8.47
N ALA A 112 22.14 8.49 -7.96
CA ALA A 112 23.56 8.70 -8.32
C ALA A 112 24.55 8.22 -7.24
N CYS A 113 24.11 7.40 -6.25
CA CYS A 113 25.00 6.95 -5.17
C CYS A 113 26.04 5.88 -5.58
N GLY A 114 26.07 5.47 -6.85
CA GLY A 114 27.00 4.45 -7.36
C GLY A 114 26.57 3.01 -7.00
N PHE A 115 25.35 2.82 -6.53
CA PHE A 115 24.77 1.50 -6.33
C PHE A 115 24.01 1.06 -7.60
N GLY A 116 24.59 0.15 -8.37
CA GLY A 116 24.08 -0.24 -9.69
C GLY A 116 22.57 -0.46 -9.80
N PRO A 117 21.89 -1.15 -8.85
CA PRO A 117 20.43 -1.32 -8.90
C PRO A 117 19.62 -0.01 -8.88
N PHE A 118 20.20 1.12 -8.45
CA PHE A 118 19.53 2.43 -8.42
C PHE A 118 19.76 3.26 -9.67
N GLU A 119 20.81 2.96 -10.43
CA GLU A 119 21.19 3.73 -11.62
C GLU A 119 20.10 3.63 -12.69
N GLY A 120 19.54 4.77 -13.10
CA GLY A 120 18.49 4.85 -14.12
C GLY A 120 17.13 4.29 -13.69
N ASN A 121 16.94 3.95 -12.42
CA ASN A 121 15.71 3.42 -11.85
C ASN A 121 15.05 4.42 -10.90
N THR A 122 13.73 4.28 -10.72
CA THR A 122 13.01 4.92 -9.62
C THR A 122 13.40 4.23 -8.32
N VAL A 123 13.75 5.01 -7.31
CA VAL A 123 14.06 4.52 -5.96
C VAL A 123 12.99 4.99 -4.99
N LYS A 124 12.38 4.07 -4.26
CA LYS A 124 11.37 4.36 -3.22
C LYS A 124 11.91 3.97 -1.86
N ALA A 125 11.60 4.78 -0.86
CA ALA A 125 12.04 4.61 0.52
C ALA A 125 10.84 4.50 1.47
N VAL A 126 10.99 3.68 2.50
CA VAL A 126 10.13 3.65 3.69
C VAL A 126 11.01 3.86 4.90
N VAL A 127 10.76 4.95 5.62
CA VAL A 127 11.52 5.31 6.83
C VAL A 127 10.74 4.84 8.05
N VAL A 128 11.42 4.18 8.98
CA VAL A 128 10.81 3.64 10.21
C VAL A 128 11.64 4.06 11.41
N THR A 129 11.01 4.71 12.37
CA THR A 129 11.60 5.01 13.67
C THR A 129 11.39 3.85 14.64
N GLY A 130 12.33 3.63 15.57
CA GLY A 130 12.19 2.58 16.57
C GLY A 130 12.24 1.14 16.03
N PHE A 131 12.85 0.93 14.87
CA PHE A 131 13.00 -0.42 14.29
C PHE A 131 14.15 -1.19 14.95
N GLU A 132 13.82 -2.20 15.75
CA GLU A 132 14.79 -3.02 16.50
C GLU A 132 15.11 -4.37 15.84
N GLY A 133 14.77 -4.57 14.58
CA GLY A 133 14.99 -5.82 13.86
C GLY A 133 16.46 -6.24 13.77
N THR A 134 16.73 -7.50 14.05
CA THR A 134 18.05 -8.12 13.86
C THR A 134 18.40 -8.24 12.37
N ARG A 135 19.68 -8.40 12.04
CA ARG A 135 20.13 -8.62 10.67
C ARG A 135 19.39 -9.79 9.99
N LYS A 136 19.22 -10.90 10.68
CA LYS A 136 18.50 -12.07 10.15
C LYS A 136 17.03 -11.76 9.83
N GLN A 137 16.38 -10.95 10.66
CA GLN A 137 14.98 -10.54 10.43
C GLN A 137 14.88 -9.59 9.24
N ILE A 138 15.85 -8.67 9.08
CA ILE A 138 15.91 -7.77 7.93
C ILE A 138 16.14 -8.55 6.64
N ASP A 139 17.10 -9.48 6.63
CA ASP A 139 17.39 -10.30 5.46
C ASP A 139 16.16 -11.14 5.05
N LYS A 140 15.41 -11.67 6.02
CA LYS A 140 14.13 -12.34 5.76
C LYS A 140 13.08 -11.39 5.20
N LEU A 141 12.95 -10.21 5.77
CA LEU A 141 12.01 -9.19 5.30
C LEU A 141 12.31 -8.81 3.84
N CYS A 142 13.57 -8.60 3.50
CA CYS A 142 13.98 -8.29 2.12
C CYS A 142 13.66 -9.47 1.16
N ALA A 143 13.92 -10.71 1.57
CA ALA A 143 13.56 -11.89 0.79
C ALA A 143 12.04 -12.04 0.60
N ASP A 144 11.26 -11.80 1.64
CA ASP A 144 9.79 -11.84 1.57
C ASP A 144 9.24 -10.76 0.62
N VAL A 145 9.86 -9.57 0.56
CA VAL A 145 9.51 -8.52 -0.41
C VAL A 145 9.80 -8.98 -1.84
N GLU A 146 10.99 -9.55 -2.08
CA GLU A 146 11.37 -10.06 -3.42
C GLU A 146 10.41 -11.16 -3.89
N VAL A 147 10.06 -12.11 -3.03
CA VAL A 147 9.11 -13.19 -3.36
C VAL A 147 7.73 -12.64 -3.73
N GLN A 148 7.25 -11.60 -3.03
CA GLN A 148 5.90 -11.07 -3.25
C GLN A 148 5.80 -10.05 -4.37
N SER A 149 6.85 -9.28 -4.62
CA SER A 149 6.84 -8.18 -5.60
C SER A 149 7.61 -8.46 -6.88
N GLY A 150 8.53 -9.43 -6.85
CA GLY A 150 9.49 -9.68 -7.92
C GLY A 150 10.70 -8.72 -7.92
N GLU A 151 10.72 -7.73 -7.01
CA GLU A 151 11.78 -6.73 -6.92
C GLU A 151 12.54 -6.84 -5.59
N LYS A 152 13.85 -6.62 -5.63
CA LYS A 152 14.69 -6.67 -4.44
C LYS A 152 14.46 -5.47 -3.53
N ALA A 153 14.49 -5.73 -2.22
CA ALA A 153 14.55 -4.69 -1.22
C ALA A 153 15.98 -4.53 -0.69
N TYR A 154 16.32 -3.31 -0.36
CA TYR A 154 17.61 -2.89 0.18
C TYR A 154 17.37 -2.10 1.45
N TRP A 155 18.43 -1.83 2.23
CA TRP A 155 18.27 -1.09 3.47
C TRP A 155 19.56 -0.47 3.96
N PHE A 156 19.43 0.52 4.83
CA PHE A 156 20.46 1.04 5.71
C PHE A 156 19.83 1.55 7.01
N ARG A 157 20.64 1.89 7.98
CA ARG A 157 20.21 2.59 9.19
C ARG A 157 20.97 3.93 9.30
N TYR A 158 20.28 4.93 9.82
CA TYR A 158 20.89 6.14 10.32
C TYR A 158 20.93 6.01 11.84
N ASP A 159 22.12 5.69 12.38
CA ASP A 159 22.30 5.31 13.78
C ASP A 159 22.25 6.48 14.76
N GLU A 160 22.32 6.20 16.05
CA GLU A 160 22.30 7.20 17.13
C GLU A 160 23.54 8.14 17.09
N ASN A 161 24.64 7.70 16.49
CA ASN A 161 25.85 8.51 16.32
C ASN A 161 25.74 9.46 15.11
N GLY A 162 24.69 9.30 14.28
CA GLY A 162 24.52 10.07 13.06
C GLY A 162 25.34 9.51 11.88
N GLU A 163 25.57 8.20 11.85
CA GLU A 163 26.28 7.52 10.77
C GLU A 163 25.33 6.58 9.99
N ILE A 164 25.58 6.44 8.69
CA ILE A 164 24.85 5.49 7.84
C ILE A 164 25.54 4.13 7.97
N VAL A 165 24.82 3.14 8.47
CA VAL A 165 25.37 1.81 8.76
C VAL A 165 24.50 0.68 8.19
N GLY A 166 25.12 -0.47 7.95
CA GLY A 166 24.44 -1.69 7.49
C GLY A 166 24.05 -1.68 6.00
N GLY A 167 23.57 -2.80 5.48
CA GLY A 167 23.07 -2.95 4.12
C GLY A 167 23.94 -2.31 3.03
N ILE A 168 23.39 -1.28 2.37
CA ILE A 168 24.06 -0.54 1.30
C ILE A 168 24.79 0.74 1.80
N ALA A 169 25.05 0.83 3.11
CA ALA A 169 25.63 2.01 3.74
C ALA A 169 26.88 2.57 3.04
N LYS A 170 27.76 1.71 2.53
CA LYS A 170 28.98 2.12 1.84
C LYS A 170 28.74 3.03 0.62
N PHE A 171 27.59 2.90 -0.03
CA PHE A 171 27.20 3.72 -1.16
C PHE A 171 26.47 4.99 -0.73
N VAL A 172 25.76 4.95 0.40
CA VAL A 172 24.94 6.06 0.90
C VAL A 172 25.76 7.02 1.76
N GLN A 173 26.75 6.53 2.52
CA GLN A 173 27.57 7.32 3.43
C GLN A 173 28.23 8.54 2.79
N PRO A 174 28.77 8.48 1.55
CA PRO A 174 29.35 9.66 0.90
C PRO A 174 28.33 10.79 0.64
N MET A 175 27.04 10.47 0.61
CA MET A 175 25.93 11.38 0.34
C MET A 175 25.05 11.62 1.58
N LYS A 176 25.54 11.26 2.76
CA LYS A 176 24.78 11.24 4.02
C LYS A 176 23.93 12.49 4.22
N ASP A 177 24.53 13.66 4.19
CA ASP A 177 23.84 14.92 4.53
C ASP A 177 22.69 15.21 3.54
N ALA A 178 22.90 14.95 2.27
CA ALA A 178 21.86 15.11 1.24
C ALA A 178 20.71 14.11 1.43
N VAL A 179 21.03 12.84 1.74
CA VAL A 179 20.04 11.78 1.97
C VAL A 179 19.25 12.02 3.25
N VAL A 180 19.92 12.42 4.33
CA VAL A 180 19.28 12.78 5.60
C VAL A 180 18.30 13.93 5.41
N ALA A 181 18.71 14.98 4.69
CA ALA A 181 17.83 16.12 4.41
C ALA A 181 16.65 15.75 3.49
N ALA A 182 16.90 14.98 2.42
CA ALA A 182 15.88 14.61 1.44
C ALA A 182 14.81 13.68 2.00
N LEU A 183 15.20 12.74 2.88
CA LEU A 183 14.28 11.77 3.49
C LEU A 183 13.82 12.19 4.89
N GLY A 184 14.27 13.32 5.42
CA GLY A 184 13.92 13.79 6.76
C GLY A 184 14.32 12.80 7.85
N LEU A 185 15.52 12.20 7.75
CA LEU A 185 15.93 11.14 8.66
C LEU A 185 16.26 11.67 10.06
N GLU A 186 15.70 11.00 11.05
CA GLU A 186 16.07 11.18 12.45
C GLU A 186 17.06 10.09 12.88
N LYS A 187 17.89 10.38 13.88
CA LYS A 187 18.83 9.39 14.44
C LYS A 187 18.07 8.17 14.99
N GLY A 188 18.63 7.00 14.79
CA GLY A 188 18.02 5.74 15.19
C GLY A 188 17.01 5.18 14.20
N CYS A 189 16.80 5.78 13.03
CA CYS A 189 15.84 5.25 12.06
C CYS A 189 16.42 4.16 11.16
N PHE A 190 15.51 3.32 10.67
CA PHE A 190 15.73 2.32 9.62
C PHE A 190 15.14 2.84 8.31
N VAL A 191 15.83 2.62 7.22
CA VAL A 191 15.37 2.97 5.88
C VAL A 191 15.35 1.72 5.01
N GLY A 192 14.16 1.30 4.63
CA GLY A 192 13.95 0.26 3.63
C GLY A 192 13.79 0.87 2.24
N LEU A 193 14.37 0.25 1.22
CA LEU A 193 14.47 0.78 -0.12
C LEU A 193 14.05 -0.26 -1.16
N THR A 194 13.41 0.20 -2.23
CA THR A 194 13.12 -0.60 -3.43
C THR A 194 13.49 0.19 -4.67
N ALA A 195 13.85 -0.49 -5.75
CA ALA A 195 14.21 0.17 -7.00
C ALA A 195 13.76 -0.63 -8.21
N GLY A 196 13.47 0.07 -9.30
CA GLY A 196 13.03 -0.51 -10.56
C GLY A 196 12.28 0.50 -11.44
N LYS A 197 11.55 0.02 -12.43
CA LYS A 197 10.60 0.87 -13.15
C LYS A 197 9.55 1.39 -12.19
N LEU A 198 9.03 2.60 -12.42
CA LEU A 198 8.14 3.32 -11.49
C LEU A 198 7.10 2.42 -10.82
N LEU A 199 6.26 1.74 -11.59
CA LEU A 199 5.19 0.90 -11.04
C LEU A 199 5.72 -0.29 -10.23
N ALA A 200 6.82 -0.91 -10.67
CA ALA A 200 7.45 -2.03 -9.97
C ALA A 200 8.04 -1.57 -8.63
N ALA A 201 8.79 -0.46 -8.64
CA ALA A 201 9.35 0.15 -7.42
C ALA A 201 8.26 0.56 -6.42
N GLN A 202 7.14 1.15 -6.89
CA GLN A 202 6.00 1.51 -6.06
C GLN A 202 5.36 0.27 -5.41
N LYS A 203 5.03 -0.76 -6.20
CA LYS A 203 4.43 -2.01 -5.67
C LYS A 203 5.35 -2.70 -4.66
N ALA A 204 6.64 -2.79 -4.95
CA ALA A 204 7.60 -3.36 -4.02
C ALA A 204 7.70 -2.55 -2.73
N ALA A 205 7.67 -1.21 -2.82
CA ALA A 205 7.64 -0.33 -1.65
C ALA A 205 6.35 -0.51 -0.83
N GLY A 206 5.21 -0.76 -1.47
CA GLY A 206 3.96 -1.08 -0.78
C GLY A 206 4.02 -2.40 0.00
N VAL A 207 4.63 -3.44 -0.58
CA VAL A 207 4.89 -4.70 0.14
C VAL A 207 5.84 -4.46 1.30
N LEU A 208 6.95 -3.75 1.08
CA LEU A 208 7.92 -3.40 2.11
C LEU A 208 7.28 -2.61 3.25
N ARG A 209 6.46 -1.60 2.93
CA ARG A 209 5.69 -0.81 3.90
C ARG A 209 4.79 -1.68 4.78
N SER A 210 4.03 -2.59 4.16
CA SER A 210 3.13 -3.49 4.89
C SER A 210 3.88 -4.45 5.81
N LYS A 211 5.02 -4.97 5.36
CA LYS A 211 5.88 -5.83 6.18
C LYS A 211 6.51 -5.08 7.35
N LEU A 212 6.97 -3.85 7.12
CA LEU A 212 7.53 -2.99 8.16
C LEU A 212 6.48 -2.61 9.20
N GLY A 213 5.27 -2.24 8.78
CA GLY A 213 4.16 -1.96 9.69
C GLY A 213 3.81 -3.16 10.57
N ALA A 214 3.69 -4.36 9.99
CA ALA A 214 3.43 -5.58 10.75
C ALA A 214 4.58 -5.94 11.72
N PHE A 215 5.82 -5.56 11.39
CA PHE A 215 6.98 -5.79 12.25
C PHE A 215 7.08 -4.77 13.40
N CYS A 216 6.59 -3.56 13.20
CA CYS A 216 6.66 -2.43 14.13
C CYS A 216 5.25 -2.07 14.63
N PRO A 217 4.77 -2.68 15.76
CA PRO A 217 3.41 -2.45 16.27
C PRO A 217 3.08 -0.97 16.56
N ASN A 218 4.09 -0.14 16.83
CA ASN A 218 3.92 1.29 17.07
C ASN A 218 3.47 2.07 15.81
N HIS A 219 3.51 1.42 14.65
CA HIS A 219 3.11 1.97 13.35
C HIS A 219 1.81 1.34 12.80
N MET A 220 1.04 0.68 13.68
CA MET A 220 -0.27 0.10 13.35
C MET A 220 -1.37 0.64 14.24
#